data_f996d42a842aaba3cabe92711725c0b8
#
_entry.id   f996d42a842aaba3cabe92711725c0b8
#
_cell.length_a   1.000
_cell.length_b   1.000
_cell.length_c   1.000
_cell.angle_alpha   90.00
_cell.angle_beta   90.00
_cell.angle_gamma   90.00
#
_symmetry.space_group_name_H-M   'P 1'
#
loop_
_entity.id
_entity.type
_entity.pdbx_description
1 polymer ?
#
loop_
_entity_poly.entity_id
_entity_poly.type
_entity_poly.pdbx_seq_one_letter_code
_entity_poly.pdbx_strand_id
1 'polypeptide(L)'
;MKIYITGLPSGYEVEHLVRLFYPMAPLTLTPPEEGEDCVWAEKKEDSLYAMVREQGQSRDAAAPLPRPVEAGGETVEFTLASLTYGLLRSWTGIRPPWGKMTGVRPVRIIHDMRASGATEDAIRARFLDHFACTPEKFAL
;
A
#
# COMPACT_ATOMS: atom_id res chain seq x y z
N MET A 1 -15.04 -6.01 -8.82
CA MET A 1 -13.68 -5.50 -8.56
C MET A 1 -12.72 -6.68 -8.43
N LYS A 2 -11.69 -6.72 -9.24
CA LYS A 2 -10.65 -7.75 -9.19
C LYS A 2 -9.31 -7.10 -8.85
N ILE A 3 -8.42 -7.86 -8.21
CA ILE A 3 -7.06 -7.40 -7.91
C ILE A 3 -6.09 -8.14 -8.81
N TYR A 4 -5.30 -7.39 -9.58
CA TYR A 4 -4.27 -7.97 -10.44
C TYR A 4 -2.92 -7.37 -10.09
N ILE A 5 -1.97 -8.23 -9.70
CA ILE A 5 -0.62 -7.83 -9.30
C ILE A 5 0.38 -8.62 -10.12
N THR A 6 1.34 -7.95 -10.73
CA THR A 6 2.34 -8.60 -11.57
C THR A 6 3.72 -7.98 -11.40
N GLY A 7 4.76 -8.75 -11.68
CA GLY A 7 6.15 -8.31 -11.64
C GLY A 7 6.82 -8.40 -10.27
N LEU A 8 6.10 -8.88 -9.23
CA LEU A 8 6.64 -9.04 -7.89
C LEU A 8 6.78 -10.52 -7.51
N PRO A 9 7.78 -10.89 -6.69
CA PRO A 9 7.85 -12.25 -6.14
C PRO A 9 6.67 -12.56 -5.22
N SER A 10 6.16 -11.54 -4.51
CA SER A 10 4.99 -11.63 -3.65
C SER A 10 4.19 -10.35 -3.75
N GLY A 11 2.88 -10.47 -3.91
CA GLY A 11 1.96 -9.35 -3.93
C GLY A 11 1.18 -9.19 -2.61
N TYR A 12 1.59 -9.87 -1.55
CA TYR A 12 0.84 -9.93 -0.29
C TYR A 12 0.52 -8.55 0.29
N GLU A 13 1.50 -7.66 0.39
CA GLU A 13 1.28 -6.31 0.94
C GLU A 13 0.31 -5.51 0.08
N VAL A 14 0.46 -5.56 -1.24
CA VAL A 14 -0.43 -4.86 -2.16
C VAL A 14 -1.85 -5.41 -2.05
N GLU A 15 -1.99 -6.74 -2.07
CA GLU A 15 -3.29 -7.41 -1.97
C GLU A 15 -4.03 -7.01 -0.69
N HIS A 16 -3.37 -7.09 0.45
CA HIS A 16 -3.97 -6.75 1.73
C HIS A 16 -4.33 -5.28 1.82
N LEU A 17 -3.49 -4.41 1.27
CA LEU A 17 -3.75 -2.98 1.25
C LEU A 17 -4.97 -2.65 0.38
N VAL A 18 -5.09 -3.27 -0.80
CA VAL A 18 -6.26 -3.07 -1.66
C VAL A 18 -7.54 -3.50 -0.96
N ARG A 19 -7.50 -4.58 -0.18
CA ARG A 19 -8.67 -5.06 0.56
C ARG A 19 -9.09 -4.16 1.72
N LEU A 20 -8.28 -3.19 2.11
CA LEU A 20 -8.75 -2.13 3.02
C LEU A 20 -9.81 -1.25 2.37
N PHE A 21 -9.78 -1.12 1.05
CA PHE A 21 -10.74 -0.35 0.26
C PHE A 21 -11.82 -1.22 -0.37
N TYR A 22 -11.47 -2.42 -0.76
CA TYR A 22 -12.35 -3.38 -1.44
C TYR A 22 -12.23 -4.75 -0.77
N PRO A 23 -12.86 -4.96 0.41
CA PRO A 23 -12.65 -6.17 1.21
C PRO A 23 -13.00 -7.49 0.51
N MET A 24 -13.94 -7.43 -0.44
CA MET A 24 -14.44 -8.63 -1.13
C MET A 24 -13.77 -8.86 -2.49
N ALA A 25 -12.81 -8.04 -2.87
CA ALA A 25 -12.18 -8.15 -4.18
C ALA A 25 -11.32 -9.42 -4.28
N PRO A 26 -11.57 -10.30 -5.25
CA PRO A 26 -10.73 -11.49 -5.45
C PRO A 26 -9.44 -11.15 -6.17
N LEU A 27 -8.38 -11.91 -5.88
CA LEU A 27 -7.13 -11.86 -6.61
C LEU A 27 -7.28 -12.67 -7.91
N THR A 28 -6.86 -12.09 -9.03
CA THR A 28 -6.83 -12.81 -10.32
C THR A 28 -5.39 -12.99 -10.79
N LEU A 29 -5.11 -14.11 -11.44
CA LEU A 29 -3.80 -14.44 -12.01
C LEU A 29 -3.69 -14.00 -13.46
N THR A 30 -4.79 -13.62 -14.09
CA THR A 30 -4.81 -13.15 -15.48
C THR A 30 -5.18 -11.68 -15.54
N PRO A 31 -4.63 -10.91 -16.51
CA PRO A 31 -4.98 -9.52 -16.64
C PRO A 31 -6.49 -9.33 -16.82
N PRO A 32 -7.12 -8.39 -16.07
CA PRO A 32 -8.52 -8.06 -16.28
C PRO A 32 -8.76 -7.57 -17.71
N GLU A 33 -9.92 -7.91 -18.24
CA GLU A 33 -10.32 -7.46 -19.57
C GLU A 33 -10.69 -5.98 -19.54
N GLU A 34 -10.63 -5.34 -20.71
CA GLU A 34 -11.07 -3.97 -20.86
C GLU A 34 -12.54 -3.83 -20.44
N GLY A 35 -12.81 -2.85 -19.58
CA GLY A 35 -14.16 -2.63 -19.05
C GLY A 35 -14.45 -3.33 -17.73
N GLU A 36 -13.64 -4.29 -17.30
CA GLU A 36 -13.81 -4.91 -15.99
C GLU A 36 -13.32 -3.98 -14.87
N ASP A 37 -14.08 -3.92 -13.78
CA ASP A 37 -13.63 -3.21 -12.57
C ASP A 37 -12.42 -3.92 -11.97
N CYS A 38 -11.34 -3.18 -11.74
CA CYS A 38 -10.12 -3.78 -11.21
C CYS A 38 -9.20 -2.77 -10.53
N VAL A 39 -8.31 -3.29 -9.68
CA VAL A 39 -7.12 -2.60 -9.23
C VAL A 39 -5.92 -3.34 -9.81
N TRP A 40 -5.09 -2.64 -10.54
CA TRP A 40 -3.93 -3.16 -11.24
C TRP A 40 -2.66 -2.60 -10.59
N ALA A 41 -1.76 -3.46 -10.17
CA ALA A 41 -0.47 -3.05 -9.62
C ALA A 41 0.63 -3.83 -10.32
N GLU A 42 1.60 -3.13 -10.87
CA GLU A 42 2.64 -3.74 -11.70
C GLU A 42 4.01 -3.16 -11.43
N LYS A 43 5.00 -4.04 -11.23
CA LYS A 43 6.41 -3.66 -11.29
C LYS A 43 6.89 -3.87 -12.72
N LYS A 44 7.23 -2.77 -13.39
CA LYS A 44 7.85 -2.78 -14.71
C LYS A 44 9.37 -2.86 -14.56
N GLU A 45 10.08 -2.89 -15.67
CA GLU A 45 11.53 -3.03 -15.67
C GLU A 45 12.23 -1.91 -14.88
N ASP A 46 11.78 -0.66 -15.06
CA ASP A 46 12.42 0.51 -14.48
C ASP A 46 11.46 1.40 -13.68
N SER A 47 10.23 0.96 -13.46
CA SER A 47 9.21 1.79 -12.80
C SER A 47 8.12 0.95 -12.17
N LEU A 48 7.26 1.62 -11.39
CA LEU A 48 6.07 1.04 -10.79
C LEU A 48 4.83 1.69 -11.38
N TYR A 49 3.77 0.91 -11.54
CA TYR A 49 2.52 1.37 -12.12
C TYR A 49 1.34 0.85 -11.32
N ALA A 50 0.36 1.69 -11.07
CA ALA A 50 -0.90 1.31 -10.43
C ALA A 50 -2.07 1.95 -11.18
N MET A 51 -3.18 1.24 -11.25
CA MET A 51 -4.39 1.72 -11.92
C MET A 51 -5.61 1.19 -11.19
N VAL A 52 -6.66 2.00 -11.12
CA VAL A 52 -7.98 1.60 -10.66
C VAL A 52 -8.98 1.90 -11.76
N ARG A 53 -9.87 0.96 -12.00
CA ARG A 53 -10.97 1.13 -12.97
C ARG A 53 -12.26 0.67 -12.33
N GLU A 54 -13.26 1.52 -12.38
CA GLU A 54 -14.56 1.27 -11.77
C GLU A 54 -15.65 1.97 -12.56
N GLN A 55 -16.68 1.23 -12.96
CA GLN A 55 -17.83 1.75 -13.68
C GLN A 55 -17.45 2.53 -14.96
N GLY A 56 -16.49 2.02 -15.72
CA GLY A 56 -16.06 2.62 -16.97
C GLY A 56 -15.10 3.79 -16.83
N GLN A 57 -14.79 4.22 -15.63
CA GLN A 57 -13.83 5.28 -15.36
C GLN A 57 -12.54 4.68 -14.80
N SER A 58 -11.41 5.33 -15.05
CA SER A 58 -10.12 4.85 -14.57
C SER A 58 -9.21 6.00 -14.15
N ARG A 59 -8.27 5.68 -13.29
CA ARG A 59 -7.19 6.57 -12.87
C ARG A 59 -5.94 5.75 -12.68
N ASP A 60 -4.80 6.30 -13.05
CA ASP A 60 -3.53 5.61 -12.87
C ASP A 60 -2.48 6.51 -12.22
N ALA A 61 -1.40 5.88 -11.80
CA ALA A 61 -0.25 6.55 -11.21
C ALA A 61 1.00 5.73 -11.48
N ALA A 62 2.14 6.39 -11.56
CA ALA A 62 3.42 5.75 -11.77
C ALA A 62 4.48 6.36 -10.85
N ALA A 63 5.51 5.57 -10.54
CA ALA A 63 6.62 6.03 -9.72
C ALA A 63 7.91 5.31 -10.16
N PRO A 64 9.09 5.91 -9.92
CA PRO A 64 10.35 5.22 -10.16
C PRO A 64 10.54 4.09 -9.15
N LEU A 65 11.43 3.16 -9.45
CA LEU A 65 11.83 2.14 -8.49
C LEU A 65 12.49 2.81 -7.27
N PRO A 66 12.25 2.29 -6.04
CA PRO A 66 12.89 2.84 -4.86
C PRO A 66 14.38 2.53 -4.86
N ARG A 67 15.14 3.31 -4.07
CA ARG A 67 16.54 2.99 -3.82
C ARG A 67 16.63 1.66 -3.07
N PRO A 68 17.74 0.90 -3.20
CA PRO A 68 17.92 -0.32 -2.43
C PRO A 68 17.79 -0.08 -0.93
N VAL A 69 17.28 -1.08 -0.20
CA VAL A 69 17.11 -1.00 1.25
C VAL A 69 18.45 -0.68 1.94
N GLU A 70 19.55 -1.24 1.45
CA GLU A 70 20.91 -1.03 1.95
C GLU A 70 21.35 0.44 1.81
N ALA A 71 20.77 1.18 0.87
CA ALA A 71 21.03 2.61 0.68
C ALA A 71 19.98 3.50 1.36
N GLY A 72 19.20 2.96 2.30
CA GLY A 72 18.16 3.69 3.03
C GLY A 72 16.82 3.78 2.30
N GLY A 73 16.64 3.01 1.23
CA GLY A 73 15.37 2.95 0.51
C GLY A 73 14.39 1.96 1.12
N GLU A 74 13.23 1.84 0.48
CA GLU A 74 12.18 0.89 0.87
C GLU A 74 12.17 -0.33 -0.05
N THR A 75 11.47 -1.38 0.35
CA THR A 75 11.26 -2.52 -0.54
C THR A 75 10.40 -2.12 -1.73
N VAL A 76 10.60 -2.82 -2.85
CA VAL A 76 9.80 -2.58 -4.05
C VAL A 76 8.32 -2.85 -3.77
N GLU A 77 8.03 -3.94 -3.03
CA GLU A 77 6.65 -4.30 -2.68
C GLU A 77 5.98 -3.20 -1.85
N PHE A 78 6.64 -2.68 -0.82
CA PHE A 78 6.09 -1.60 0.01
C PHE A 78 5.88 -0.33 -0.81
N THR A 79 6.81 -0.01 -1.71
CA THR A 79 6.71 1.19 -2.55
C THR A 79 5.53 1.08 -3.52
N LEU A 80 5.31 -0.09 -4.11
CA LEU A 80 4.16 -0.33 -4.97
C LEU A 80 2.86 -0.29 -4.17
N ALA A 81 2.86 -0.86 -2.96
CA ALA A 81 1.71 -0.79 -2.06
C ALA A 81 1.39 0.66 -1.68
N SER A 82 2.41 1.48 -1.43
CA SER A 82 2.23 2.91 -1.12
C SER A 82 1.66 3.69 -2.31
N LEU A 83 2.13 3.42 -3.51
CA LEU A 83 1.60 4.03 -4.73
C LEU A 83 0.13 3.67 -4.91
N THR A 84 -0.21 2.40 -4.75
CA THR A 84 -1.59 1.90 -4.85
C THR A 84 -2.46 2.52 -3.76
N TYR A 85 -1.96 2.62 -2.53
CA TYR A 85 -2.67 3.26 -1.42
C TYR A 85 -3.05 4.70 -1.73
N GLY A 86 -2.09 5.50 -2.21
CA GLY A 86 -2.34 6.89 -2.57
C GLY A 86 -3.38 7.02 -3.67
N LEU A 87 -3.31 6.15 -4.66
CA LEU A 87 -4.27 6.11 -5.75
C LEU A 87 -5.68 5.78 -5.26
N LEU A 88 -5.83 4.73 -4.45
CA LEU A 88 -7.14 4.29 -3.95
C LEU A 88 -7.72 5.27 -2.95
N ARG A 89 -6.89 5.89 -2.11
CA ARG A 89 -7.34 6.93 -1.20
C ARG A 89 -7.92 8.12 -1.95
N SER A 90 -7.25 8.55 -3.01
CA SER A 90 -7.72 9.62 -3.88
C SER A 90 -9.00 9.23 -4.63
N TRP A 91 -9.08 7.97 -5.08
CA TRP A 91 -10.20 7.46 -5.86
C TRP A 91 -11.45 7.27 -5.01
N THR A 92 -11.32 6.66 -3.82
CA THR A 92 -12.46 6.30 -2.97
C THR A 92 -12.82 7.37 -1.95
N GLY A 93 -11.87 8.21 -1.57
CA GLY A 93 -12.02 9.14 -0.45
C GLY A 93 -11.92 8.48 0.93
N ILE A 94 -11.67 7.18 0.99
CA ILE A 94 -11.56 6.42 2.24
C ILE A 94 -10.13 6.52 2.77
N ARG A 95 -9.98 6.69 4.08
CA ARG A 95 -8.68 6.64 4.76
C ARG A 95 -8.73 5.55 5.83
N PRO A 96 -8.13 4.38 5.56
CA PRO A 96 -8.11 3.28 6.55
C PRO A 96 -7.43 3.72 7.85
N PRO A 97 -7.95 3.31 9.03
CA PRO A 97 -7.44 3.78 10.32
C PRO A 97 -5.94 3.47 10.56
N TRP A 98 -5.46 2.32 10.11
CA TRP A 98 -4.06 1.93 10.25
C TRP A 98 -3.21 2.25 9.03
N GLY A 99 -3.78 2.94 8.02
CA GLY A 99 -3.07 3.37 6.84
C GLY A 99 -2.48 2.21 6.05
N LYS A 100 -1.16 2.26 5.80
CA LYS A 100 -0.45 1.26 5.00
C LYS A 100 0.00 0.04 5.79
N MET A 101 -0.34 -0.06 7.07
CA MET A 101 0.02 -1.21 7.90
C MET A 101 -0.99 -2.33 7.71
N THR A 102 -0.58 -3.39 7.03
CA THR A 102 -1.43 -4.56 6.78
C THR A 102 -0.75 -5.81 7.33
N GLY A 103 -1.54 -6.67 7.99
CA GLY A 103 -1.04 -7.95 8.50
C GLY A 103 -0.03 -7.87 9.63
N VAL A 104 0.18 -6.67 10.22
CA VAL A 104 1.14 -6.45 11.30
C VAL A 104 0.42 -5.80 12.48
N ARG A 105 0.76 -6.21 13.70
CA ARG A 105 0.20 -5.60 14.91
C ARG A 105 0.90 -4.26 15.18
N PRO A 106 0.19 -3.12 15.13
CA PRO A 106 0.81 -1.82 15.38
C PRO A 106 1.47 -1.70 16.75
N VAL A 107 0.86 -2.30 17.77
CA VAL A 107 1.40 -2.30 19.14
C VAL A 107 2.79 -2.99 19.18
N ARG A 108 2.97 -4.07 18.43
CA ARG A 108 4.25 -4.76 18.37
C ARG A 108 5.33 -3.89 17.73
N ILE A 109 5.00 -3.17 16.66
CA ILE A 109 5.93 -2.27 15.99
C ILE A 109 6.36 -1.16 16.96
N ILE A 110 5.42 -0.58 17.70
CA ILE A 110 5.72 0.45 18.70
C ILE A 110 6.67 -0.11 19.77
N HIS A 111 6.38 -1.30 20.26
CA HIS A 111 7.22 -1.96 21.26
C HIS A 111 8.64 -2.19 20.73
N ASP A 112 8.78 -2.72 19.53
CA ASP A 112 10.08 -2.97 18.91
C ASP A 112 10.87 -1.68 18.70
N MET A 113 10.22 -0.61 18.29
CA MET A 113 10.86 0.70 18.11
C MET A 113 11.36 1.26 19.45
N ARG A 114 10.57 1.13 20.52
CA ARG A 114 10.99 1.56 21.86
C ARG A 114 12.17 0.74 22.36
N ALA A 115 12.14 -0.57 22.15
CA ALA A 115 13.23 -1.47 22.53
C ALA A 115 14.54 -1.14 21.79
N SER A 116 14.46 -0.62 20.56
CA SER A 116 15.63 -0.18 19.79
C SER A 116 16.11 1.22 20.14
N GLY A 117 15.45 1.91 21.09
CA GLY A 117 15.83 3.25 21.54
C GLY A 117 15.19 4.40 20.78
N ALA A 118 14.16 4.14 19.97
CA ALA A 118 13.44 5.21 19.28
C ALA A 118 12.69 6.11 20.26
N THR A 119 12.68 7.42 19.99
CA THR A 119 11.91 8.37 20.79
C THR A 119 10.42 8.28 20.48
N GLU A 120 9.57 8.77 21.41
CA GLU A 120 8.12 8.83 21.19
C GLU A 120 7.78 9.66 19.95
N ASP A 121 8.49 10.75 19.72
CA ASP A 121 8.28 11.60 18.56
C ASP A 121 8.63 10.85 17.25
N ALA A 122 9.72 10.09 17.24
CA ALA A 122 10.10 9.29 16.08
C ALA A 122 9.08 8.19 15.79
N ILE A 123 8.54 7.55 16.82
CA ILE A 123 7.51 6.51 16.69
C ILE A 123 6.24 7.13 16.11
N ARG A 124 5.79 8.27 16.66
CA ARG A 124 4.60 8.98 16.18
C ARG A 124 4.75 9.40 14.72
N ALA A 125 5.89 9.97 14.35
CA ALA A 125 6.14 10.39 12.97
C ALA A 125 6.07 9.20 12.01
N ARG A 126 6.65 8.06 12.39
CA ARG A 126 6.62 6.87 11.56
C ARG A 126 5.19 6.38 11.32
N PHE A 127 4.35 6.35 12.37
CA PHE A 127 2.97 5.90 12.23
C PHE A 127 2.08 6.88 11.48
N LEU A 128 2.24 8.19 11.73
CA LEU A 128 1.40 9.21 11.09
C LEU A 128 1.83 9.50 9.66
N ASP A 129 3.14 9.58 9.42
CA ASP A 129 3.67 10.01 8.12
C ASP A 129 3.99 8.82 7.21
N HIS A 130 4.73 7.84 7.73
CA HIS A 130 5.18 6.72 6.91
C HIS A 130 4.06 5.69 6.65
N PHE A 131 3.33 5.30 7.69
CA PHE A 131 2.26 4.30 7.59
C PHE A 131 0.88 4.91 7.38
N ALA A 132 0.75 6.24 7.44
CA ALA A 132 -0.51 6.96 7.22
C ALA A 132 -1.64 6.58 8.21
N CYS A 133 -1.28 6.18 9.44
CA CYS A 133 -2.26 5.91 10.49
C CYS A 133 -2.99 7.19 10.88
N THR A 134 -4.26 7.08 11.31
CA THR A 134 -4.98 8.23 11.84
C THR A 134 -4.49 8.56 13.25
N PRO A 135 -4.48 9.85 13.65
CA PRO A 135 -4.04 10.22 15.00
C PRO A 135 -4.82 9.52 16.12
N GLU A 136 -6.12 9.27 15.93
CA GLU A 136 -6.95 8.57 16.90
C GLU A 136 -6.46 7.15 17.16
N LYS A 137 -6.03 6.44 16.14
CA LYS A 137 -5.50 5.08 16.30
C LYS A 137 -4.14 5.08 16.98
N PHE A 138 -3.30 6.06 16.70
CA PHE A 138 -1.99 6.17 17.37
C PHE A 138 -2.15 6.51 18.86
N ALA A 139 -3.16 7.30 19.22
CA ALA A 139 -3.38 7.71 20.60
C ALA A 139 -3.90 6.59 21.52
N LEU A 140 -4.39 5.50 20.95
CA LEU A 140 -4.79 4.32 21.71
C LEU A 140 -3.56 3.54 22.17
#